data_b683f54f302f7af2e57ca372b95f607f
#
_entry.id   b683f54f302f7af2e57ca372b95f607f
#
_cell.length_a   1.000
_cell.length_b   1.000
_cell.length_c   1.000
_cell.angle_alpha   90.00
_cell.angle_beta   90.00
_cell.angle_gamma   90.00
#
_symmetry.space_group_name_H-M   'P 1'
#
loop_
_entity.id
_entity.type
_entity.pdbx_description
1 polymer ?
#
loop_
_entity_poly.entity_id
_entity_poly.type
_entity_poly.pdbx_seq_one_letter_code
_entity_poly.pdbx_strand_id
1 'polypeptide(L)'
;QFSKRKDVKKIAWIHGSIENMPENEKYLSCHRKHLGTADTIVAISEKTRESIENVFPEYKDKITTIYNGYNFDDIRIPAKEDCGMHMEEDSMCCIGRIEKLKGTDRTLELLNKIHQMGYKYHLYLIGTGDMDNELKERTSKYGLQNYVHFLGYQTNPYKFLSRTKLLVSMSYQEGFSGAFVEAISLGKPFVSTDVGGAKELSCNGKFGKIITSDEEAVEAIISYISGREYPDADEMAEFIEEFTVESQIDKIERQLFSNQKGD
;
A
#
# COMPACT_ATOMS: atom_id res chain seq x y z
N GLN A 1 7.56 18.79 20.48
CA GLN A 1 7.18 19.82 21.46
C GLN A 1 6.09 20.68 20.84
N PHE A 2 4.82 20.58 21.32
CA PHE A 2 3.72 21.36 20.75
C PHE A 2 3.85 22.84 21.12
N SER A 3 3.55 23.70 20.15
CA SER A 3 3.55 25.16 20.36
C SER A 3 2.53 25.53 21.46
N LYS A 4 2.93 26.40 22.40
CA LYS A 4 2.03 27.01 23.41
C LYS A 4 1.23 28.17 22.81
N ARG A 5 1.48 28.56 21.57
CA ARG A 5 0.74 29.62 20.87
C ARG A 5 -0.73 29.25 20.74
N LYS A 6 -1.61 30.22 21.01
CA LYS A 6 -3.06 30.09 20.90
C LYS A 6 -3.62 30.63 19.56
N ASP A 7 -2.78 31.40 18.86
CA ASP A 7 -3.10 32.09 17.60
C ASP A 7 -2.72 31.28 16.36
N VAL A 8 -2.43 29.99 16.52
CA VAL A 8 -2.09 29.07 15.41
C VAL A 8 -2.94 27.81 15.47
N LYS A 9 -3.46 27.39 14.33
CA LYS A 9 -4.14 26.10 14.18
C LYS A 9 -3.10 24.97 14.26
N LYS A 10 -3.38 23.95 15.06
CA LYS A 10 -2.52 22.80 15.30
C LYS A 10 -3.13 21.59 14.63
N ILE A 11 -2.40 20.98 13.70
CA ILE A 11 -2.83 19.81 12.97
C ILE A 11 -1.89 18.66 13.32
N ALA A 12 -2.44 17.54 13.77
CA ALA A 12 -1.71 16.30 13.96
C ALA A 12 -1.95 15.40 12.73
N TRP A 13 -0.88 14.99 12.04
CA TRP A 13 -0.96 14.13 10.87
C TRP A 13 -0.48 12.73 11.22
N ILE A 14 -1.35 11.72 11.06
CA ILE A 14 -1.10 10.35 11.48
C ILE A 14 -0.94 9.46 10.23
N HIS A 15 0.26 8.87 10.10
CA HIS A 15 0.68 8.13 8.91
C HIS A 15 0.52 6.60 9.01
N GLY A 16 -0.21 6.09 10.01
CA GLY A 16 -0.44 4.64 10.13
C GLY A 16 -1.37 4.29 11.28
N SER A 17 -1.82 3.03 11.31
CA SER A 17 -2.66 2.51 12.38
C SER A 17 -1.94 2.61 13.73
N ILE A 18 -2.69 3.02 14.76
CA ILE A 18 -2.21 3.11 16.14
C ILE A 18 -2.66 1.94 17.02
N GLU A 19 -3.50 1.02 16.51
CA GLU A 19 -3.99 -0.14 17.26
C GLU A 19 -2.87 -1.13 17.64
N ASN A 20 -1.85 -1.24 16.78
CA ASN A 20 -0.70 -2.12 16.99
C ASN A 20 0.44 -1.48 17.81
N MET A 21 0.20 -0.32 18.38
CA MET A 21 1.16 0.30 19.29
C MET A 21 1.24 -0.49 20.59
N PRO A 22 2.43 -0.56 21.24
CA PRO A 22 2.56 -1.25 22.51
C PRO A 22 1.49 -0.77 23.50
N GLU A 23 0.78 -1.68 24.15
CA GLU A 23 -0.20 -1.40 25.24
C GLU A 23 0.48 -0.83 26.49
N ASN A 24 1.37 0.12 26.31
CA ASN A 24 2.05 0.80 27.38
C ASN A 24 1.24 2.05 27.74
N GLU A 25 0.60 2.05 28.91
CA GLU A 25 -0.21 3.17 29.39
C GLU A 25 0.52 4.52 29.30
N LYS A 26 1.82 4.54 29.52
CA LYS A 26 2.65 5.74 29.40
C LYS A 26 2.70 6.25 27.95
N TYR A 27 2.80 5.33 26.99
CA TYR A 27 2.84 5.64 25.57
C TYR A 27 1.48 6.16 25.08
N LEU A 28 0.39 5.45 25.39
CA LEU A 28 -0.98 5.87 25.08
C LEU A 28 -1.34 7.21 25.74
N SER A 29 -0.94 7.41 27.00
CA SER A 29 -1.13 8.69 27.70
C SER A 29 -0.39 9.84 27.03
N CYS A 30 0.83 9.60 26.53
CA CYS A 30 1.58 10.59 25.78
C CYS A 30 0.88 10.96 24.47
N HIS A 31 0.43 9.97 23.70
CA HIS A 31 -0.33 10.17 22.45
C HIS A 31 -1.65 10.89 22.71
N ARG A 32 -2.43 10.46 23.70
CA ARG A 32 -3.67 11.11 24.12
C ARG A 32 -3.45 12.59 24.42
N LYS A 33 -2.44 12.92 25.21
CA LYS A 33 -2.10 14.31 25.51
C LYS A 33 -1.74 15.11 24.26
N HIS A 34 -0.98 14.52 23.34
CA HIS A 34 -0.55 15.18 22.11
C HIS A 34 -1.72 15.41 21.15
N LEU A 35 -2.52 14.40 20.87
CA LEU A 35 -3.71 14.51 20.02
C LEU A 35 -4.76 15.45 20.62
N GLY A 36 -4.88 15.46 21.96
CA GLY A 36 -5.76 16.41 22.67
C GLY A 36 -5.42 17.88 22.49
N THR A 37 -4.15 18.20 22.18
CA THR A 37 -3.73 19.58 21.90
C THR A 37 -3.90 19.99 20.43
N ALA A 38 -4.22 19.07 19.54
CA ALA A 38 -4.49 19.36 18.15
C ALA A 38 -5.93 19.89 17.98
N ASP A 39 -6.09 20.87 17.10
CA ASP A 39 -7.40 21.38 16.67
C ASP A 39 -8.04 20.43 15.65
N THR A 40 -7.21 19.77 14.84
CA THR A 40 -7.63 18.75 13.87
C THR A 40 -6.61 17.62 13.84
N ILE A 41 -7.10 16.40 13.69
CA ILE A 41 -6.29 15.19 13.48
C ILE A 41 -6.56 14.70 12.06
N VAL A 42 -5.51 14.59 11.26
CA VAL A 42 -5.59 14.07 9.89
C VAL A 42 -5.11 12.62 9.88
N ALA A 43 -5.96 11.73 9.42
CA ALA A 43 -5.64 10.33 9.13
C ALA A 43 -5.38 10.17 7.62
N ILE A 44 -4.35 9.39 7.24
CA ILE A 44 -4.00 9.20 5.82
C ILE A 44 -4.83 8.12 5.12
N SER A 45 -5.72 7.43 5.84
CA SER A 45 -6.65 6.42 5.32
C SER A 45 -7.85 6.28 6.26
N GLU A 46 -8.97 5.74 5.77
CA GLU A 46 -10.11 5.43 6.64
C GLU A 46 -9.72 4.40 7.71
N LYS A 47 -8.92 3.40 7.38
CA LYS A 47 -8.41 2.44 8.37
C LYS A 47 -7.57 3.11 9.46
N THR A 48 -6.74 4.09 9.10
CA THR A 48 -6.00 4.89 10.10
C THR A 48 -6.97 5.70 10.96
N ARG A 49 -8.02 6.28 10.38
CA ARG A 49 -9.07 6.99 11.11
C ARG A 49 -9.78 6.07 12.09
N GLU A 50 -10.28 4.92 11.63
CA GLU A 50 -10.92 3.92 12.49
C GLU A 50 -10.02 3.49 13.64
N SER A 51 -8.74 3.26 13.38
CA SER A 51 -7.74 2.93 14.39
C SER A 51 -7.60 4.02 15.46
N ILE A 52 -7.63 5.30 15.07
CA ILE A 52 -7.58 6.42 16.02
C ILE A 52 -8.89 6.50 16.82
N GLU A 53 -10.05 6.34 16.17
CA GLU A 53 -11.37 6.36 16.81
C GLU A 53 -11.51 5.23 17.84
N ASN A 54 -10.99 4.04 17.54
CA ASN A 54 -11.02 2.89 18.45
C ASN A 54 -10.17 3.12 19.71
N VAL A 55 -8.97 3.69 19.56
CA VAL A 55 -8.05 3.90 20.69
C VAL A 55 -8.36 5.19 21.46
N PHE A 56 -8.82 6.23 20.76
CA PHE A 56 -9.12 7.56 21.33
C PHE A 56 -10.49 8.08 20.86
N PRO A 57 -11.59 7.42 21.26
CA PRO A 57 -12.94 7.79 20.82
C PRO A 57 -13.34 9.24 21.17
N GLU A 58 -12.72 9.81 22.17
CA GLU A 58 -12.93 11.20 22.58
C GLU A 58 -12.51 12.24 21.55
N TYR A 59 -11.74 11.84 20.51
CA TYR A 59 -11.26 12.74 19.45
C TYR A 59 -12.00 12.57 18.12
N LYS A 60 -13.02 11.71 18.05
CA LYS A 60 -13.75 11.39 16.82
C LYS A 60 -14.15 12.63 16.02
N ASP A 61 -14.68 13.66 16.68
CA ASP A 61 -15.16 14.90 16.04
C ASP A 61 -14.03 15.80 15.50
N LYS A 62 -12.76 15.48 15.82
CA LYS A 62 -11.59 16.20 15.34
C LYS A 62 -10.85 15.48 14.23
N ILE A 63 -11.26 14.26 13.87
CA ILE A 63 -10.56 13.44 12.91
C ILE A 63 -11.14 13.67 11.52
N THR A 64 -10.28 13.87 10.56
CA THR A 64 -10.62 13.91 9.13
C THR A 64 -9.66 13.03 8.33
N THR A 65 -10.13 12.47 7.22
CA THR A 65 -9.28 11.66 6.32
C THR A 65 -8.82 12.50 5.15
N ILE A 66 -7.49 12.61 4.98
CA ILE A 66 -6.87 13.24 3.82
C ILE A 66 -5.78 12.29 3.33
N TYR A 67 -5.99 11.71 2.14
CA TYR A 67 -5.03 10.81 1.50
C TYR A 67 -3.75 11.54 1.09
N ASN A 68 -2.65 10.80 0.95
CA ASN A 68 -1.45 11.33 0.34
C ASN A 68 -1.69 11.62 -1.15
N GLY A 69 -1.18 12.77 -1.61
CA GLY A 69 -1.22 13.15 -3.02
C GLY A 69 0.01 12.64 -3.78
N TYR A 70 -0.21 12.23 -5.02
CA TYR A 70 0.81 11.71 -5.92
C TYR A 70 0.86 12.52 -7.21
N ASN A 71 2.05 12.73 -7.73
CA ASN A 71 2.25 13.17 -9.10
C ASN A 71 2.39 11.92 -9.99
N PHE A 72 1.36 11.57 -10.74
CA PHE A 72 1.36 10.35 -11.54
C PHE A 72 2.31 10.39 -12.73
N ASP A 73 2.76 11.54 -13.18
CA ASP A 73 3.79 11.65 -14.21
C ASP A 73 5.13 11.10 -13.70
N ASP A 74 5.45 11.25 -12.41
CA ASP A 74 6.65 10.68 -11.77
C ASP A 74 6.62 9.13 -11.70
N ILE A 75 5.46 8.52 -11.99
CA ILE A 75 5.26 7.07 -12.05
C ILE A 75 5.14 6.61 -13.51
N ARG A 76 4.24 7.23 -14.28
CA ARG A 76 3.86 6.81 -15.64
C ARG A 76 4.97 7.05 -16.67
N ILE A 77 5.75 8.13 -16.52
CA ILE A 77 6.86 8.43 -17.44
C ILE A 77 8.01 7.43 -17.23
N PRO A 78 8.57 7.25 -16.01
CA PRO A 78 9.63 6.27 -15.79
C PRO A 78 9.21 4.82 -16.03
N ALA A 79 7.91 4.49 -15.92
CA ALA A 79 7.40 3.16 -16.23
C ALA A 79 7.62 2.72 -17.69
N LYS A 80 7.79 3.68 -18.62
CA LYS A 80 8.03 3.42 -20.03
C LYS A 80 9.50 3.12 -20.37
N GLU A 81 10.42 3.37 -19.42
CA GLU A 81 11.83 3.10 -19.63
C GLU A 81 12.10 1.61 -19.86
N ASP A 82 13.16 1.32 -20.58
CA ASP A 82 13.62 -0.07 -20.71
C ASP A 82 14.06 -0.63 -19.36
N CYS A 83 13.57 -1.82 -19.01
CA CYS A 83 13.97 -2.50 -17.77
C CYS A 83 15.33 -3.20 -17.90
N GLY A 84 15.90 -3.30 -19.12
CA GLY A 84 17.22 -3.88 -19.38
C GLY A 84 17.26 -5.41 -19.28
N MET A 85 16.09 -6.08 -19.22
CA MET A 85 15.98 -7.54 -19.16
C MET A 85 14.66 -8.01 -19.79
N HIS A 86 14.63 -9.25 -20.21
CA HIS A 86 13.37 -9.90 -20.57
C HIS A 86 12.57 -10.18 -19.29
N MET A 87 11.28 -9.88 -19.32
CA MET A 87 10.34 -10.22 -18.25
C MET A 87 9.23 -11.10 -18.80
N GLU A 88 8.89 -12.13 -18.05
CA GLU A 88 7.82 -13.06 -18.44
C GLU A 88 6.44 -12.40 -18.27
N GLU A 89 5.55 -12.64 -19.22
CA GLU A 89 4.20 -12.07 -19.20
C GLU A 89 3.36 -12.60 -18.04
N ASP A 90 3.43 -13.92 -17.79
CA ASP A 90 2.71 -14.56 -16.70
C ASP A 90 3.42 -14.34 -15.36
N SER A 91 3.39 -13.10 -14.90
CA SER A 91 4.17 -12.70 -13.74
C SER A 91 3.44 -11.73 -12.82
N MET A 92 3.91 -11.72 -11.58
CA MET A 92 3.54 -10.79 -10.53
C MET A 92 4.79 -10.15 -9.92
N CYS A 93 4.65 -9.01 -9.27
CA CYS A 93 5.73 -8.40 -8.51
C CYS A 93 5.35 -8.10 -7.06
N CYS A 94 6.38 -7.97 -6.23
CA CYS A 94 6.30 -7.47 -4.88
C CYS A 94 7.31 -6.33 -4.74
N ILE A 95 6.87 -5.16 -4.27
CA ILE A 95 7.70 -3.95 -4.16
C ILE A 95 7.77 -3.54 -2.69
N GLY A 96 8.98 -3.37 -2.17
CA GLY A 96 9.21 -2.88 -0.83
C GLY A 96 10.43 -3.52 -0.17
N ARG A 97 10.61 -3.19 1.13
CA ARG A 97 11.69 -3.81 1.91
C ARG A 97 11.40 -5.31 2.09
N ILE A 98 12.43 -6.13 1.91
CA ILE A 98 12.33 -7.59 2.10
C ILE A 98 12.52 -7.90 3.59
N GLU A 99 11.47 -7.68 4.34
CA GLU A 99 11.41 -7.88 5.80
C GLU A 99 10.13 -8.60 6.21
N LYS A 100 10.12 -9.18 7.42
CA LYS A 100 8.98 -9.97 7.91
C LYS A 100 7.65 -9.23 7.87
N LEU A 101 7.64 -7.95 8.24
CA LEU A 101 6.43 -7.13 8.25
C LEU A 101 5.80 -6.95 6.85
N LYS A 102 6.59 -7.06 5.79
CA LYS A 102 6.11 -6.94 4.39
C LYS A 102 5.57 -8.26 3.83
N GLY A 103 5.73 -9.37 4.56
CA GLY A 103 5.15 -10.65 4.18
C GLY A 103 5.66 -11.20 2.84
N THR A 104 6.88 -10.84 2.43
CA THR A 104 7.48 -11.33 1.18
C THR A 104 7.66 -12.83 1.20
N ASP A 105 7.92 -13.40 2.38
CA ASP A 105 7.96 -14.85 2.59
C ASP A 105 6.62 -15.52 2.30
N ARG A 106 5.50 -14.91 2.70
CA ARG A 106 4.15 -15.41 2.36
C ARG A 106 3.89 -15.35 0.86
N THR A 107 4.34 -14.29 0.18
CA THR A 107 4.22 -14.19 -1.29
C THR A 107 4.98 -15.32 -1.99
N LEU A 108 6.18 -15.69 -1.49
CA LEU A 108 6.93 -16.84 -1.99
C LEU A 108 6.19 -18.18 -1.75
N GLU A 109 5.57 -18.35 -0.58
CA GLU A 109 4.74 -19.54 -0.29
C GLU A 109 3.53 -19.64 -1.24
N LEU A 110 2.87 -18.53 -1.54
CA LEU A 110 1.78 -18.53 -2.52
C LEU A 110 2.25 -18.95 -3.91
N LEU A 111 3.41 -18.45 -4.37
CA LEU A 111 3.99 -18.89 -5.64
C LEU A 111 4.28 -20.38 -5.62
N ASN A 112 4.82 -20.92 -4.52
CA ASN A 112 5.08 -22.36 -4.39
C ASN A 112 3.78 -23.17 -4.50
N LYS A 113 2.70 -22.76 -3.81
CA LYS A 113 1.37 -23.41 -3.93
C LYS A 113 0.86 -23.38 -5.38
N ILE A 114 0.97 -22.24 -6.07
CA ILE A 114 0.57 -22.05 -7.46
C ILE A 114 1.35 -23.02 -8.38
N HIS A 115 2.67 -23.17 -8.17
CA HIS A 115 3.50 -24.10 -8.92
C HIS A 115 3.13 -25.57 -8.68
N GLN A 116 2.76 -25.94 -7.45
CA GLN A 116 2.27 -27.29 -7.13
C GLN A 116 0.93 -27.60 -7.83
N MET A 117 0.13 -26.59 -8.17
CA MET A 117 -1.08 -26.72 -8.99
C MET A 117 -0.80 -26.81 -10.50
N GLY A 118 0.47 -26.71 -10.91
CA GLY A 118 0.90 -26.85 -12.32
C GLY A 118 1.08 -25.53 -13.08
N TYR A 119 0.76 -24.38 -12.50
CA TYR A 119 1.00 -23.07 -13.12
C TYR A 119 2.48 -22.70 -13.04
N LYS A 120 3.00 -22.00 -14.04
CA LYS A 120 4.42 -21.61 -14.14
C LYS A 120 4.58 -20.09 -14.15
N TYR A 121 4.07 -19.45 -13.09
CA TYR A 121 4.13 -17.99 -12.95
C TYR A 121 5.46 -17.52 -12.36
N HIS A 122 5.84 -16.30 -12.70
CA HIS A 122 7.08 -15.67 -12.24
C HIS A 122 6.80 -14.61 -11.17
N LEU A 123 7.73 -14.49 -10.23
CA LEU A 123 7.70 -13.48 -9.16
C LEU A 123 8.93 -12.59 -9.25
N TYR A 124 8.73 -11.29 -9.38
CA TYR A 124 9.77 -10.27 -9.35
C TYR A 124 9.76 -9.57 -7.98
N LEU A 125 10.83 -9.74 -7.20
CA LEU A 125 11.03 -9.11 -5.90
C LEU A 125 11.88 -7.85 -6.07
N ILE A 126 11.26 -6.69 -5.82
CA ILE A 126 11.86 -5.37 -6.03
C ILE A 126 12.09 -4.72 -4.68
N GLY A 127 13.32 -4.71 -4.23
CA GLY A 127 13.75 -4.21 -2.93
C GLY A 127 14.84 -5.06 -2.32
N THR A 128 15.26 -4.69 -1.12
CA THR A 128 16.26 -5.43 -0.32
C THR A 128 15.83 -5.45 1.14
N GLY A 129 16.37 -6.37 1.92
CA GLY A 129 16.12 -6.44 3.35
C GLY A 129 16.82 -7.59 4.04
N ASP A 130 16.55 -7.73 5.32
CA ASP A 130 17.19 -8.72 6.20
C ASP A 130 16.78 -10.18 5.87
N MET A 131 15.69 -10.38 5.15
CA MET A 131 15.24 -11.70 4.71
C MET A 131 15.77 -12.14 3.35
N ASP A 132 16.59 -11.35 2.65
CA ASP A 132 17.09 -11.67 1.30
C ASP A 132 17.72 -13.07 1.20
N ASN A 133 18.62 -13.41 2.13
CA ASN A 133 19.30 -14.70 2.12
C ASN A 133 18.34 -15.85 2.43
N GLU A 134 17.47 -15.68 3.41
CA GLU A 134 16.46 -16.68 3.77
C GLU A 134 15.53 -16.98 2.58
N LEU A 135 15.06 -15.94 1.88
CA LEU A 135 14.17 -16.14 0.73
C LEU A 135 14.87 -16.81 -0.45
N LYS A 136 16.16 -16.53 -0.69
CA LYS A 136 16.95 -17.23 -1.70
C LYS A 136 17.13 -18.73 -1.37
N GLU A 137 17.38 -19.06 -0.11
CA GLU A 137 17.46 -20.45 0.36
C GLU A 137 16.10 -21.17 0.20
N ARG A 138 15.00 -20.53 0.61
CA ARG A 138 13.66 -21.09 0.43
C ARG A 138 13.31 -21.28 -1.05
N THR A 139 13.63 -20.31 -1.91
CA THR A 139 13.46 -20.38 -3.36
C THR A 139 14.16 -21.63 -3.93
N SER A 140 15.41 -21.88 -3.50
CA SER A 140 16.18 -23.04 -3.90
C SER A 140 15.54 -24.34 -3.40
N LYS A 141 15.10 -24.38 -2.15
CA LYS A 141 14.42 -25.54 -1.54
C LYS A 141 13.12 -25.90 -2.27
N TYR A 142 12.39 -24.91 -2.79
CA TYR A 142 11.17 -25.13 -3.56
C TYR A 142 11.41 -25.44 -5.04
N GLY A 143 12.66 -25.36 -5.54
CA GLY A 143 12.97 -25.54 -6.94
C GLY A 143 12.48 -24.40 -7.84
N LEU A 144 12.34 -23.20 -7.28
CA LEU A 144 11.77 -22.03 -7.94
C LEU A 144 12.83 -21.04 -8.47
N GLN A 145 14.11 -21.43 -8.58
CA GLN A 145 15.20 -20.52 -8.94
C GLN A 145 15.01 -19.86 -10.32
N ASN A 146 14.33 -20.53 -11.23
CA ASN A 146 14.03 -20.01 -12.57
C ASN A 146 12.78 -19.10 -12.61
N TYR A 147 12.03 -19.03 -11.52
CA TYR A 147 10.73 -18.34 -11.45
C TYR A 147 10.71 -17.17 -10.46
N VAL A 148 11.70 -17.08 -9.57
CA VAL A 148 11.82 -15.98 -8.60
C VAL A 148 13.02 -15.11 -8.94
N HIS A 149 12.77 -13.85 -9.23
CA HIS A 149 13.77 -12.88 -9.66
C HIS A 149 14.00 -11.82 -8.58
N PHE A 150 15.16 -11.86 -7.94
CA PHE A 150 15.56 -10.86 -6.95
C PHE A 150 16.21 -9.68 -7.66
N LEU A 151 15.50 -8.58 -7.84
CA LEU A 151 15.97 -7.40 -8.58
C LEU A 151 16.79 -6.43 -7.71
N GLY A 152 16.81 -6.65 -6.40
CA GLY A 152 17.46 -5.73 -5.46
C GLY A 152 16.73 -4.37 -5.37
N TYR A 153 17.38 -3.38 -4.76
CA TYR A 153 16.88 -2.03 -4.70
C TYR A 153 16.87 -1.39 -6.09
N GLN A 154 15.75 -0.82 -6.47
CA GLN A 154 15.57 -0.13 -7.76
C GLN A 154 15.16 1.32 -7.51
N THR A 155 15.85 2.28 -8.12
CA THR A 155 15.46 3.70 -8.10
C THR A 155 14.21 3.97 -8.93
N ASN A 156 13.99 3.16 -9.96
CA ASN A 156 12.78 3.15 -10.79
C ASN A 156 12.15 1.75 -10.78
N PRO A 157 11.28 1.43 -9.81
CA PRO A 157 10.58 0.14 -9.76
C PRO A 157 9.46 0.06 -10.81
N TYR A 158 8.97 1.18 -11.31
CA TYR A 158 7.79 1.29 -12.16
C TYR A 158 7.96 0.62 -13.52
N LYS A 159 9.17 0.64 -14.07
CA LYS A 159 9.50 -0.06 -15.33
C LYS A 159 9.36 -1.57 -15.23
N PHE A 160 9.50 -2.14 -14.02
CA PHE A 160 9.25 -3.56 -13.78
C PHE A 160 7.77 -3.83 -13.49
N LEU A 161 7.16 -3.02 -12.59
CA LEU A 161 5.74 -3.13 -12.24
C LEU A 161 4.85 -3.06 -13.49
N SER A 162 5.13 -2.13 -14.41
CA SER A 162 4.35 -1.95 -15.65
C SER A 162 4.36 -3.19 -16.55
N ARG A 163 5.35 -4.07 -16.41
CA ARG A 163 5.53 -5.29 -17.22
C ARG A 163 5.01 -6.56 -16.57
N THR A 164 4.58 -6.50 -15.31
CA THR A 164 3.91 -7.61 -14.64
C THR A 164 2.39 -7.51 -14.78
N LYS A 165 1.67 -8.59 -14.50
CA LYS A 165 0.20 -8.60 -14.53
C LYS A 165 -0.41 -7.92 -13.29
N LEU A 166 0.20 -8.10 -12.13
CA LEU A 166 -0.33 -7.57 -10.87
C LEU A 166 0.78 -7.33 -9.83
N LEU A 167 0.42 -6.52 -8.83
CA LEU A 167 1.19 -6.36 -7.60
C LEU A 167 0.65 -7.33 -6.53
N VAL A 168 1.51 -8.01 -5.79
CA VAL A 168 1.12 -8.81 -4.61
C VAL A 168 1.80 -8.26 -3.37
N SER A 169 1.02 -8.03 -2.31
CA SER A 169 1.52 -7.58 -1.02
C SER A 169 0.84 -8.35 0.11
N MET A 170 1.59 -9.19 0.79
CA MET A 170 1.11 -9.99 1.92
C MET A 170 1.51 -9.39 3.26
N SER A 171 1.61 -8.05 3.31
CA SER A 171 2.05 -7.29 4.47
C SER A 171 1.19 -7.56 5.72
N TYR A 172 1.84 -7.55 6.87
CA TYR A 172 1.14 -7.62 8.16
C TYR A 172 0.67 -6.24 8.64
N GLN A 173 1.33 -5.18 8.18
CA GLN A 173 1.00 -3.81 8.57
C GLN A 173 1.44 -2.80 7.52
N GLU A 174 0.54 -1.87 7.20
CA GLU A 174 0.80 -0.69 6.36
C GLU A 174 0.06 0.52 6.96
N GLY A 175 0.55 1.73 6.65
CA GLY A 175 -0.20 2.95 6.91
C GLY A 175 -1.15 3.28 5.76
N PHE A 176 -0.54 3.59 4.60
CA PHE A 176 -1.19 3.72 3.29
C PHE A 176 -0.17 3.28 2.25
N SER A 177 -0.45 2.19 1.55
CA SER A 177 0.53 1.59 0.65
C SER A 177 0.64 2.38 -0.66
N GLY A 178 1.73 3.13 -0.82
CA GLY A 178 2.04 3.81 -2.08
C GLY A 178 2.14 2.82 -3.25
N ALA A 179 2.63 1.61 -3.02
CA ALA A 179 2.74 0.59 -4.07
C ALA A 179 1.40 0.22 -4.72
N PHE A 180 0.28 0.26 -3.96
CA PHE A 180 -1.05 0.03 -4.55
C PHE A 180 -1.48 1.21 -5.43
N VAL A 181 -1.24 2.45 -4.98
CA VAL A 181 -1.48 3.66 -5.77
C VAL A 181 -0.67 3.62 -7.07
N GLU A 182 0.61 3.26 -6.97
CA GLU A 182 1.52 3.10 -8.10
C GLU A 182 1.02 2.03 -9.08
N ALA A 183 0.58 0.87 -8.56
CA ALA A 183 0.04 -0.21 -9.38
C ALA A 183 -1.21 0.23 -10.14
N ILE A 184 -2.21 0.80 -9.43
CA ILE A 184 -3.46 1.28 -10.05
C ILE A 184 -3.17 2.34 -11.11
N SER A 185 -2.25 3.29 -10.84
CA SER A 185 -1.88 4.33 -11.79
C SER A 185 -1.26 3.81 -13.09
N LEU A 186 -0.73 2.59 -13.05
CA LEU A 186 -0.18 1.85 -14.19
C LEU A 186 -1.16 0.82 -14.78
N GLY A 187 -2.43 0.85 -14.36
CA GLY A 187 -3.46 -0.11 -14.81
C GLY A 187 -3.21 -1.53 -14.31
N LYS A 188 -2.52 -1.69 -13.17
CA LYS A 188 -2.21 -3.02 -12.60
C LYS A 188 -3.06 -3.27 -11.36
N PRO A 189 -3.83 -4.36 -11.30
CA PRO A 189 -4.54 -4.76 -10.11
C PRO A 189 -3.56 -5.21 -9.01
N PHE A 190 -4.08 -5.37 -7.80
CA PHE A 190 -3.28 -5.91 -6.71
C PHE A 190 -4.02 -6.99 -5.92
N VAL A 191 -3.25 -7.86 -5.26
CA VAL A 191 -3.73 -8.82 -4.26
C VAL A 191 -3.04 -8.50 -2.94
N SER A 192 -3.82 -8.29 -1.88
CA SER A 192 -3.30 -7.85 -0.59
C SER A 192 -4.09 -8.40 0.59
N THR A 193 -3.41 -8.54 1.72
CA THR A 193 -4.05 -8.62 3.04
C THR A 193 -4.78 -7.31 3.36
N ASP A 194 -5.69 -7.33 4.35
CA ASP A 194 -6.41 -6.13 4.82
C ASP A 194 -5.48 -5.22 5.65
N VAL A 195 -4.68 -4.41 4.98
CA VAL A 195 -3.71 -3.49 5.60
C VAL A 195 -3.83 -2.08 5.05
N GLY A 196 -3.58 -1.08 5.90
CA GLY A 196 -3.57 0.33 5.51
C GLY A 196 -4.82 0.72 4.71
N GLY A 197 -4.62 1.46 3.62
CA GLY A 197 -5.68 1.87 2.68
C GLY A 197 -6.04 0.82 1.62
N ALA A 198 -5.68 -0.46 1.79
CA ALA A 198 -5.88 -1.50 0.77
C ALA A 198 -7.36 -1.67 0.37
N LYS A 199 -8.27 -1.67 1.36
CA LYS A 199 -9.73 -1.74 1.09
C LYS A 199 -10.23 -0.57 0.24
N GLU A 200 -9.82 0.63 0.59
CA GLU A 200 -10.20 1.87 -0.09
C GLU A 200 -9.70 1.84 -1.54
N LEU A 201 -8.40 1.52 -1.71
CA LEU A 201 -7.75 1.42 -3.01
C LEU A 201 -8.28 0.25 -3.86
N SER A 202 -8.80 -0.81 -3.24
CA SER A 202 -9.41 -1.92 -3.97
C SER A 202 -10.71 -1.53 -4.68
N CYS A 203 -11.32 -0.41 -4.31
CA CYS A 203 -12.64 0.03 -4.81
C CYS A 203 -13.67 -1.12 -4.72
N ASN A 204 -13.90 -1.63 -3.48
CA ASN A 204 -14.79 -2.77 -3.22
C ASN A 204 -14.43 -4.05 -4.01
N GLY A 205 -13.14 -4.31 -4.21
CA GLY A 205 -12.65 -5.49 -4.92
C GLY A 205 -12.58 -5.36 -6.44
N LYS A 206 -12.87 -4.16 -6.99
CA LYS A 206 -12.84 -3.89 -8.43
C LYS A 206 -11.40 -3.80 -8.98
N PHE A 207 -10.52 -3.10 -8.27
CA PHE A 207 -9.13 -2.84 -8.70
C PHE A 207 -8.08 -3.66 -7.93
N GLY A 208 -8.50 -4.34 -6.87
CA GLY A 208 -7.64 -5.22 -6.09
C GLY A 208 -8.46 -6.19 -5.26
N LYS A 209 -7.90 -7.35 -4.93
CA LYS A 209 -8.53 -8.33 -4.05
C LYS A 209 -7.91 -8.25 -2.66
N ILE A 210 -8.77 -8.02 -1.65
CA ILE A 210 -8.40 -8.10 -0.25
C ILE A 210 -8.70 -9.51 0.21
N ILE A 211 -7.67 -10.25 0.63
CA ILE A 211 -7.76 -11.67 0.94
C ILE A 211 -7.72 -11.92 2.44
N THR A 212 -8.39 -12.98 2.87
CA THR A 212 -8.42 -13.45 4.25
C THR A 212 -7.74 -14.81 4.42
N SER A 213 -7.49 -15.53 3.33
CA SER A 213 -6.79 -16.82 3.33
C SER A 213 -5.80 -16.94 2.17
N ASP A 214 -4.90 -17.91 2.27
CA ASP A 214 -3.95 -18.21 1.19
C ASP A 214 -4.66 -18.78 -0.05
N GLU A 215 -5.77 -19.51 0.14
CA GLU A 215 -6.57 -20.07 -0.93
C GLU A 215 -7.22 -18.97 -1.78
N GLU A 216 -7.79 -17.95 -1.11
CA GLU A 216 -8.31 -16.75 -1.78
C GLU A 216 -7.20 -15.99 -2.53
N ALA A 217 -6.00 -15.89 -1.94
CA ALA A 217 -4.87 -15.23 -2.57
C ALA A 217 -4.42 -15.98 -3.84
N VAL A 218 -4.29 -17.31 -3.75
CA VAL A 218 -3.93 -18.16 -4.90
C VAL A 218 -4.94 -18.01 -6.04
N GLU A 219 -6.24 -18.11 -5.74
CA GLU A 219 -7.30 -17.97 -6.73
C GLU A 219 -7.31 -16.57 -7.39
N ALA A 220 -7.15 -15.51 -6.59
CA ALA A 220 -7.08 -14.14 -7.10
C ALA A 220 -5.87 -13.92 -8.02
N ILE A 221 -4.68 -14.42 -7.64
CA ILE A 221 -3.47 -14.35 -8.46
C ILE A 221 -3.67 -15.09 -9.78
N ILE A 222 -4.18 -16.32 -9.74
CA ILE A 222 -4.44 -17.11 -10.94
C ILE A 222 -5.47 -16.41 -11.84
N SER A 223 -6.53 -15.85 -11.25
CA SER A 223 -7.58 -15.16 -11.99
C SER A 223 -7.03 -13.94 -12.76
N TYR A 224 -6.20 -13.11 -12.11
CA TYR A 224 -5.59 -11.94 -12.75
C TYR A 224 -4.56 -12.31 -13.82
N ILE A 225 -3.65 -13.27 -13.54
CA ILE A 225 -2.61 -13.65 -14.51
C ILE A 225 -3.22 -14.33 -15.73
N SER A 226 -4.21 -15.21 -15.54
CA SER A 226 -4.91 -15.89 -16.65
C SER A 226 -5.87 -14.98 -17.44
N GLY A 227 -6.13 -13.75 -16.96
CA GLY A 227 -7.05 -12.82 -17.58
C GLY A 227 -8.54 -13.18 -17.43
N ARG A 228 -8.89 -14.11 -16.53
CA ARG A 228 -10.31 -14.42 -16.21
C ARG A 228 -11.04 -13.23 -15.60
N GLU A 229 -10.36 -12.52 -14.73
CA GLU A 229 -10.80 -11.25 -14.17
C GLU A 229 -9.65 -10.25 -14.34
N TYR A 230 -9.92 -9.13 -14.98
CA TYR A 230 -8.94 -8.05 -15.06
C TYR A 230 -9.69 -6.71 -15.07
N PRO A 231 -9.32 -5.76 -14.22
CA PRO A 231 -10.03 -4.49 -14.16
C PRO A 231 -9.82 -3.67 -15.43
N ASP A 232 -10.80 -2.82 -15.72
CA ASP A 232 -10.71 -1.86 -16.81
C ASP A 232 -9.70 -0.77 -16.48
N ALA A 233 -8.78 -0.51 -17.41
CA ALA A 233 -7.68 0.43 -17.22
C ALA A 233 -8.16 1.89 -17.20
N ASP A 234 -9.21 2.24 -17.95
CA ASP A 234 -9.75 3.59 -17.98
C ASP A 234 -10.48 3.89 -16.66
N GLU A 235 -11.21 2.92 -16.12
CA GLU A 235 -11.85 3.06 -14.80
C GLU A 235 -10.81 3.18 -13.67
N MET A 236 -9.69 2.44 -13.75
CA MET A 236 -8.57 2.59 -12.80
C MET A 236 -7.94 3.98 -12.92
N ALA A 237 -7.78 4.49 -14.14
CA ALA A 237 -7.22 5.81 -14.40
C ALA A 237 -8.12 6.93 -13.87
N GLU A 238 -9.44 6.80 -13.99
CA GLU A 238 -10.40 7.76 -13.43
C GLU A 238 -10.38 7.73 -11.89
N PHE A 239 -10.41 6.55 -11.30
CA PHE A 239 -10.42 6.38 -9.84
C PHE A 239 -9.18 6.99 -9.19
N ILE A 240 -8.00 6.81 -9.81
CA ILE A 240 -6.76 7.22 -9.18
C ILE A 240 -6.59 8.76 -9.13
N GLU A 241 -7.35 9.52 -9.91
CA GLU A 241 -7.34 10.99 -9.89
C GLU A 241 -7.76 11.58 -8.53
N GLU A 242 -8.46 10.81 -7.69
CA GLU A 242 -8.74 11.21 -6.31
C GLU A 242 -7.49 11.32 -5.42
N PHE A 243 -6.38 10.74 -5.85
CA PHE A 243 -5.11 10.68 -5.12
C PHE A 243 -4.02 11.57 -5.74
N THR A 244 -4.39 12.56 -6.53
CA THR A 244 -3.46 13.57 -7.05
C THR A 244 -3.04 14.56 -5.95
N VAL A 245 -1.90 15.22 -6.15
CA VAL A 245 -1.45 16.34 -5.29
C VAL A 245 -2.51 17.44 -5.25
N GLU A 246 -3.11 17.76 -6.38
CA GLU A 246 -4.17 18.76 -6.50
C GLU A 246 -5.39 18.39 -5.66
N SER A 247 -5.85 17.13 -5.72
CA SER A 247 -6.95 16.61 -4.91
C SER A 247 -6.64 16.67 -3.42
N GLN A 248 -5.39 16.38 -3.03
CA GLN A 248 -4.95 16.50 -1.63
C GLN A 248 -4.99 17.97 -1.18
N ILE A 249 -4.46 18.90 -1.98
CA ILE A 249 -4.44 20.34 -1.66
C ILE A 249 -5.87 20.86 -1.49
N ASP A 250 -6.77 20.54 -2.41
CA ASP A 250 -8.18 20.90 -2.34
C ASP A 250 -8.85 20.41 -1.03
N LYS A 251 -8.58 19.16 -0.64
CA LYS A 251 -9.09 18.60 0.63
C LYS A 251 -8.50 19.32 1.85
N ILE A 252 -7.21 19.63 1.82
CA ILE A 252 -6.53 20.42 2.87
C ILE A 252 -7.18 21.80 3.02
N GLU A 253 -7.36 22.53 1.92
CA GLU A 253 -7.95 23.86 1.94
C GLU A 253 -9.39 23.84 2.48
N ARG A 254 -10.23 22.94 1.97
CA ARG A 254 -11.63 22.81 2.37
C ARG A 254 -11.80 22.36 3.82
N GLN A 255 -11.06 21.35 4.26
CA GLN A 255 -11.30 20.72 5.56
C GLN A 255 -10.51 21.41 6.70
N LEU A 256 -9.34 21.97 6.39
CA LEU A 256 -8.49 22.53 7.41
C LEU A 256 -8.54 24.06 7.48
N PHE A 257 -8.89 24.76 6.39
CA PHE A 257 -8.80 26.24 6.34
C PHE A 257 -10.09 26.95 5.90
N SER A 258 -11.17 26.26 5.50
CA SER A 258 -12.41 26.89 5.03
C SER A 258 -13.14 27.78 6.05
N ASN A 259 -12.83 27.66 7.33
CA ASN A 259 -13.41 28.53 8.37
C ASN A 259 -12.68 29.88 8.56
N GLN A 260 -11.72 30.23 7.72
CA GLN A 260 -10.99 31.49 7.80
C GLN A 260 -11.46 32.59 6.80
N LYS A 261 -12.51 32.32 6.01
CA LYS A 261 -13.09 33.29 5.04
C LYS A 261 -14.39 33.92 5.57
N GLY A 262 -14.48 34.17 6.84
CA GLY A 262 -15.63 34.81 7.46
C GLY A 262 -15.23 35.69 8.62
N ASP A 263 -14.59 36.83 8.30
CA ASP A 263 -14.69 38.12 9.03
C ASP A 263 -14.15 39.23 8.13
#